data_b3a34e7ccd53170739eeede979d3fd91
#
_entry.id   b3a34e7ccd53170739eeede979d3fd91
#
_cell.length_a   1.000
_cell.length_b   1.000
_cell.length_c   1.000
_cell.angle_alpha   90.00
_cell.angle_beta   90.00
_cell.angle_gamma   90.00
#
_symmetry.space_group_name_H-M   'P 1'
#
loop_
_entity.id
_entity.type
_entity.pdbx_description
1 polymer ?
#
loop_
_entity_poly.entity_id
_entity_poly.type
_entity_poly.pdbx_seq_one_letter_code
_entity_poly.pdbx_strand_id
1 'polypeptide(L)'
;MKINAAELIPKDGKKYKNKSIMISSVTDPYQPAERKYQLMRGILEKLILLEPDLCVMTKSDLITRDIDLLKQFKKCIAGVSLSLLDDKIRKEVELFASSIERRINTVKELKKAGIQTFIFISPIFPYLTDWQGIIAKTKNYVDEFWFENLNLYPNLRYNIFKWLRNHHPELIKRYREIYFIKNDYWRNIEKEIEDYGKQNNLSFKIYFHHQKTLA
;
A
#
# COMPACT_ATOMS: atom_id res chain seq x y z
N MET A 1 -13.20 16.66 -2.67
CA MET A 1 -12.28 16.67 -1.51
C MET A 1 -13.01 17.25 -0.30
N LYS A 2 -12.94 16.61 0.88
CA LYS A 2 -13.58 17.12 2.11
C LYS A 2 -12.61 18.06 2.81
N ILE A 3 -12.72 19.35 2.56
CA ILE A 3 -11.80 20.38 3.10
C ILE A 3 -11.94 20.56 4.63
N ASN A 4 -13.06 20.16 5.19
CA ASN A 4 -13.35 20.21 6.63
C ASN A 4 -13.10 18.88 7.34
N ALA A 5 -12.29 17.98 6.78
CA ALA A 5 -12.09 16.64 7.35
C ALA A 5 -11.53 16.68 8.78
N ALA A 6 -10.61 17.59 9.08
CA ALA A 6 -10.06 17.77 10.43
C ALA A 6 -11.11 18.25 11.46
N GLU A 7 -12.10 19.04 11.02
CA GLU A 7 -13.17 19.55 11.89
C GLU A 7 -14.15 18.45 12.30
N LEU A 8 -14.26 17.39 11.50
CA LEU A 8 -15.15 16.25 11.75
C LEU A 8 -14.56 15.27 12.78
N ILE A 9 -13.30 15.43 13.18
CA ILE A 9 -12.68 14.59 14.20
C ILE A 9 -13.22 15.00 15.57
N PRO A 10 -13.78 14.03 16.35
CA PRO A 10 -14.37 14.32 17.65
C PRO A 10 -13.34 14.93 18.62
N LYS A 11 -13.80 15.83 19.50
CA LYS A 11 -12.98 16.40 20.57
C LYS A 11 -12.78 15.46 21.75
N ASP A 12 -13.72 14.52 21.99
CA ASP A 12 -13.61 13.52 23.07
C ASP A 12 -12.84 12.30 22.59
N GLY A 13 -11.64 12.12 23.15
CA GLY A 13 -10.69 11.07 22.79
C GLY A 13 -10.94 9.70 23.42
N LYS A 14 -11.74 9.59 24.49
CA LYS A 14 -11.91 8.35 25.28
C LYS A 14 -12.28 7.14 24.40
N LYS A 15 -13.15 7.35 23.42
CA LYS A 15 -13.61 6.30 22.49
C LYS A 15 -12.51 5.79 21.56
N TYR A 16 -11.50 6.61 21.25
CA TYR A 16 -10.48 6.34 20.22
C TYR A 16 -9.13 5.95 20.81
N LYS A 17 -8.91 6.17 22.10
CA LYS A 17 -7.69 5.83 22.79
C LYS A 17 -7.36 4.34 22.62
N ASN A 18 -6.14 4.03 22.14
CA ASN A 18 -5.64 2.69 21.84
C ASN A 18 -6.51 1.92 20.80
N LYS A 19 -7.34 2.63 20.00
CA LYS A 19 -8.05 2.02 18.87
C LYS A 19 -7.20 2.13 17.61
N SER A 20 -7.21 1.08 16.82
CA SER A 20 -6.52 1.10 15.53
C SER A 20 -7.26 1.99 14.54
N ILE A 21 -6.57 2.98 13.99
CA ILE A 21 -7.04 3.83 12.91
C ILE A 21 -6.11 3.66 11.71
N MET A 22 -6.67 3.17 10.60
CA MET A 22 -5.97 3.10 9.33
C MET A 22 -6.41 4.24 8.41
N ILE A 23 -5.46 5.02 7.95
CA ILE A 23 -5.67 6.08 6.95
C ILE A 23 -5.23 5.53 5.59
N SER A 24 -6.11 5.65 4.57
CA SER A 24 -5.91 5.18 3.20
C SER A 24 -6.29 3.71 2.93
N SER A 25 -7.53 3.36 3.20
CA SER A 25 -8.06 2.07 2.73
C SER A 25 -8.54 2.11 1.26
N VAL A 26 -8.97 3.27 0.76
CA VAL A 26 -9.56 3.43 -0.59
C VAL A 26 -8.92 4.56 -1.38
N THR A 27 -8.62 5.68 -0.72
CA THR A 27 -8.13 6.89 -1.37
C THR A 27 -6.80 7.29 -0.73
N ASP A 28 -5.79 7.61 -1.55
CA ASP A 28 -4.49 8.05 -1.04
C ASP A 28 -4.63 9.37 -0.26
N PRO A 29 -4.16 9.45 1.00
CA PRO A 29 -4.27 10.64 1.83
C PRO A 29 -3.31 11.75 1.37
N TYR A 30 -2.24 11.41 0.67
CA TYR A 30 -1.24 12.35 0.18
C TYR A 30 -1.32 12.57 -1.33
N GLN A 31 -2.55 12.80 -1.84
CA GLN A 31 -2.75 13.20 -3.23
C GLN A 31 -2.03 14.52 -3.55
N PRO A 32 -1.78 14.86 -4.83
CA PRO A 32 -1.11 16.09 -5.21
C PRO A 32 -1.70 17.36 -4.60
N ALA A 33 -3.03 17.40 -4.40
CA ALA A 33 -3.75 18.51 -3.77
C ALA A 33 -3.32 18.74 -2.30
N GLU A 34 -2.82 17.70 -1.62
CA GLU A 34 -2.36 17.75 -0.23
C GLU A 34 -1.15 18.70 -0.05
N ARG A 35 -0.36 18.94 -1.10
CA ARG A 35 0.72 19.93 -1.08
C ARG A 35 0.20 21.33 -0.76
N LYS A 36 -0.99 21.67 -1.29
CA LYS A 36 -1.62 22.99 -1.13
C LYS A 36 -2.49 23.06 0.12
N TYR A 37 -3.33 22.06 0.34
CA TYR A 37 -4.39 22.15 1.35
C TYR A 37 -3.99 21.62 2.72
N GLN A 38 -2.93 20.83 2.83
CA GLN A 38 -2.36 20.30 4.07
C GLN A 38 -3.41 19.67 5.02
N LEU A 39 -4.42 19.03 4.45
CA LEU A 39 -5.53 18.44 5.22
C LEU A 39 -5.04 17.33 6.14
N MET A 40 -4.05 16.54 5.68
CA MET A 40 -3.47 15.48 6.51
C MET A 40 -2.78 16.02 7.74
N ARG A 41 -2.06 17.15 7.66
CA ARG A 41 -1.47 17.77 8.86
C ARG A 41 -2.55 18.10 9.88
N GLY A 42 -3.63 18.80 9.46
CA GLY A 42 -4.74 19.14 10.35
C GLY A 42 -5.45 17.91 10.93
N ILE A 43 -5.55 16.81 10.17
CA ILE A 43 -6.10 15.54 10.65
C ILE A 43 -5.16 14.91 11.70
N LEU A 44 -3.85 14.83 11.42
CA LEU A 44 -2.87 14.25 12.34
C LEU A 44 -2.81 15.03 13.65
N GLU A 45 -2.79 16.36 13.61
CA GLU A 45 -2.81 17.23 14.81
C GLU A 45 -4.01 16.92 15.72
N LYS A 46 -5.18 16.68 15.15
CA LYS A 46 -6.38 16.29 15.91
C LYS A 46 -6.31 14.87 16.43
N LEU A 47 -5.82 13.93 15.61
CA LEU A 47 -5.71 12.53 15.99
C LEU A 47 -4.70 12.29 17.12
N ILE A 48 -3.61 13.05 17.19
CA ILE A 48 -2.65 12.98 18.30
C ILE A 48 -3.34 13.12 19.65
N LEU A 49 -4.31 14.04 19.76
CA LEU A 49 -5.07 14.28 21.00
C LEU A 49 -5.98 13.11 21.40
N LEU A 50 -6.29 12.21 20.47
CA LEU A 50 -7.15 11.05 20.69
C LEU A 50 -6.37 9.78 21.06
N GLU A 51 -5.04 9.81 20.98
CA GLU A 51 -4.12 8.70 21.28
C GLU A 51 -4.47 7.35 20.60
N PRO A 52 -4.79 7.29 19.31
CA PRO A 52 -5.04 6.02 18.63
C PRO A 52 -3.72 5.31 18.29
N ASP A 53 -3.83 4.00 17.99
CA ASP A 53 -2.79 3.26 17.27
C ASP A 53 -2.94 3.60 15.78
N LEU A 54 -2.00 4.37 15.21
CA LEU A 54 -2.11 4.92 13.87
C LEU A 54 -1.41 4.04 12.83
N CYS A 55 -2.10 3.76 11.72
CA CYS A 55 -1.51 3.19 10.52
C CYS A 55 -1.75 4.14 9.34
N VAL A 56 -0.68 4.53 8.63
CA VAL A 56 -0.78 5.39 7.45
C VAL A 56 -0.10 4.75 6.26
N MET A 57 -0.83 4.66 5.15
CA MET A 57 -0.32 4.13 3.89
C MET A 57 -0.51 5.13 2.75
N THR A 58 0.49 5.22 1.85
CA THR A 58 0.42 6.11 0.69
C THR A 58 1.29 5.62 -0.46
N LYS A 59 1.05 6.14 -1.67
CA LYS A 59 1.94 6.04 -2.84
C LYS A 59 2.76 7.32 -3.06
N SER A 60 2.74 8.24 -2.09
CA SER A 60 3.36 9.57 -2.19
C SER A 60 4.51 9.72 -1.20
N ASP A 61 5.59 10.33 -1.64
CA ASP A 61 6.70 10.77 -0.77
C ASP A 61 6.34 11.95 0.12
N LEU A 62 5.20 12.59 -0.11
CA LEU A 62 4.76 13.77 0.66
C LEU A 62 4.52 13.48 2.15
N ILE A 63 4.33 12.21 2.52
CA ILE A 63 4.22 11.80 3.93
C ILE A 63 5.43 12.21 4.76
N THR A 64 6.62 12.35 4.15
CA THR A 64 7.84 12.76 4.86
C THR A 64 7.74 14.16 5.45
N ARG A 65 6.90 15.04 4.86
CA ARG A 65 6.59 16.37 5.41
C ARG A 65 6.02 16.29 6.85
N ASP A 66 5.28 15.24 7.15
CA ASP A 66 4.50 15.10 8.38
C ASP A 66 5.16 14.16 9.41
N ILE A 67 6.44 13.82 9.23
CA ILE A 67 7.23 12.98 10.16
C ILE A 67 7.22 13.57 11.57
N ASP A 68 7.26 14.90 11.70
CA ASP A 68 7.21 15.60 12.98
C ASP A 68 5.93 15.30 13.77
N LEU A 69 4.80 15.13 13.08
CA LEU A 69 3.52 14.75 13.68
C LEU A 69 3.41 13.23 13.91
N LEU A 70 3.85 12.44 12.94
CA LEU A 70 3.79 10.98 13.04
C LEU A 70 4.58 10.45 14.26
N LYS A 71 5.69 11.08 14.59
CA LYS A 71 6.50 10.73 15.78
C LYS A 71 5.82 11.00 17.12
N GLN A 72 4.76 11.80 17.16
CA GLN A 72 4.05 12.16 18.40
C GLN A 72 3.02 11.07 18.78
N PHE A 73 2.68 10.16 17.90
CA PHE A 73 1.80 9.04 18.22
C PHE A 73 2.56 8.00 19.07
N LYS A 74 1.92 7.48 20.11
CA LYS A 74 2.48 6.40 20.95
C LYS A 74 2.77 5.14 20.16
N LYS A 75 1.89 4.83 19.22
CA LYS A 75 2.06 3.76 18.24
C LYS A 75 1.71 4.29 16.86
N CYS A 76 2.69 4.29 15.98
CA CYS A 76 2.53 4.67 14.59
C CYS A 76 3.28 3.68 13.71
N ILE A 77 2.58 3.13 12.73
CA ILE A 77 3.19 2.41 11.62
C ILE A 77 2.86 3.16 10.34
N ALA A 78 3.88 3.50 9.57
CA ALA A 78 3.72 4.24 8.32
C ALA A 78 4.47 3.55 7.19
N GLY A 79 3.88 3.53 6.00
CA GLY A 79 4.51 2.84 4.89
C GLY A 79 4.01 3.30 3.53
N VAL A 80 4.60 2.69 2.52
CA VAL A 80 4.25 2.97 1.13
C VAL A 80 3.72 1.73 0.43
N SER A 81 2.77 1.95 -0.47
CA SER A 81 2.41 0.92 -1.45
C SER A 81 3.43 0.94 -2.59
N LEU A 82 3.99 -0.23 -2.90
CA LEU A 82 5.00 -0.41 -3.95
C LEU A 82 4.81 -1.78 -4.60
N SER A 83 4.24 -1.84 -5.80
CA SER A 83 3.92 -3.08 -6.51
C SER A 83 4.82 -3.35 -7.71
N LEU A 84 5.58 -2.38 -8.16
CA LEU A 84 6.38 -2.46 -9.39
C LEU A 84 7.77 -1.90 -9.16
N LEU A 85 8.76 -2.46 -9.86
CA LEU A 85 10.15 -1.97 -9.91
C LEU A 85 10.53 -1.35 -11.26
N ASP A 86 9.62 -1.37 -12.23
CA ASP A 86 9.75 -0.68 -13.51
C ASP A 86 8.90 0.59 -13.52
N ASP A 87 9.54 1.75 -13.61
CA ASP A 87 8.86 3.05 -13.64
C ASP A 87 8.05 3.27 -14.92
N LYS A 88 8.34 2.56 -16.03
CA LYS A 88 7.53 2.63 -17.25
C LYS A 88 6.17 2.00 -16.98
N ILE A 89 6.16 0.76 -16.47
CA ILE A 89 4.92 0.05 -16.12
C ILE A 89 4.17 0.80 -15.01
N ARG A 90 4.89 1.32 -13.99
CA ARG A 90 4.26 2.12 -12.94
C ARG A 90 3.50 3.33 -13.51
N LYS A 91 4.08 4.06 -14.44
CA LYS A 91 3.43 5.24 -15.07
C LYS A 91 2.15 4.89 -15.83
N GLU A 92 2.02 3.67 -16.32
CA GLU A 92 0.82 3.20 -17.01
C GLU A 92 -0.37 2.99 -16.06
N VAL A 93 -0.11 2.56 -14.82
CA VAL A 93 -1.15 2.14 -13.85
C VAL A 93 -1.26 3.05 -12.63
N GLU A 94 -0.23 3.85 -12.31
CA GLU A 94 -0.16 4.72 -11.13
C GLU A 94 0.25 6.15 -11.51
N LEU A 95 -0.57 6.84 -12.29
CA LEU A 95 -0.26 8.13 -12.92
C LEU A 95 0.24 9.22 -11.95
N PHE A 96 -0.33 9.29 -10.75
CA PHE A 96 -0.04 10.36 -9.79
C PHE A 96 0.82 9.90 -8.60
N ALA A 97 1.26 8.66 -8.60
CA ALA A 97 2.13 8.13 -7.56
C ALA A 97 3.56 8.67 -7.71
N SER A 98 4.26 8.82 -6.59
CA SER A 98 5.68 9.13 -6.59
C SER A 98 6.48 8.02 -7.29
N SER A 99 7.65 8.35 -7.83
CA SER A 99 8.52 7.35 -8.46
C SER A 99 8.92 6.25 -7.47
N ILE A 100 9.33 5.11 -8.00
CA ILE A 100 9.77 3.97 -7.20
C ILE A 100 10.89 4.38 -6.24
N GLU A 101 11.89 5.10 -6.75
CA GLU A 101 13.01 5.58 -5.94
C GLU A 101 12.57 6.51 -4.81
N ARG A 102 11.66 7.46 -5.10
CA ARG A 102 11.12 8.37 -4.07
C ARG A 102 10.36 7.60 -2.99
N ARG A 103 9.57 6.59 -3.35
CA ARG A 103 8.86 5.74 -2.36
C ARG A 103 9.83 4.92 -1.50
N ILE A 104 10.90 4.37 -2.08
CA ILE A 104 11.94 3.66 -1.32
C ILE A 104 12.64 4.62 -0.36
N ASN A 105 12.99 5.84 -0.82
CA ASN A 105 13.59 6.86 0.03
C ASN A 105 12.64 7.30 1.15
N THR A 106 11.35 7.40 0.88
CA THR A 106 10.32 7.68 1.90
C THR A 106 10.38 6.69 3.06
N VAL A 107 10.44 5.39 2.78
CA VAL A 107 10.53 4.37 3.83
C VAL A 107 11.83 4.49 4.62
N LYS A 108 12.95 4.80 3.96
CA LYS A 108 14.25 5.06 4.63
C LYS A 108 14.16 6.24 5.60
N GLU A 109 13.53 7.35 5.19
CA GLU A 109 13.35 8.53 6.03
C GLU A 109 12.43 8.26 7.22
N LEU A 110 11.31 7.56 7.01
CA LEU A 110 10.41 7.13 8.08
C LEU A 110 11.15 6.24 9.09
N LYS A 111 11.90 5.24 8.62
CA LYS A 111 12.70 4.36 9.47
C LYS A 111 13.76 5.11 10.26
N LYS A 112 14.50 6.02 9.60
CA LYS A 112 15.51 6.89 10.24
C LYS A 112 14.90 7.79 11.31
N ALA A 113 13.65 8.17 11.15
CA ALA A 113 12.91 8.96 12.13
C ALA A 113 12.39 8.14 13.33
N GLY A 114 12.61 6.81 13.36
CA GLY A 114 12.18 5.91 14.42
C GLY A 114 10.72 5.47 14.32
N ILE A 115 10.08 5.69 13.17
CA ILE A 115 8.71 5.24 12.91
C ILE A 115 8.77 3.79 12.44
N GLN A 116 7.88 2.93 12.97
CA GLN A 116 7.72 1.57 12.46
C GLN A 116 7.24 1.62 11.01
N THR A 117 7.88 0.84 10.13
CA THR A 117 7.68 0.96 8.69
C THR A 117 7.15 -0.31 8.06
N PHE A 118 6.38 -0.16 6.99
CA PHE A 118 5.99 -1.30 6.15
C PHE A 118 6.01 -0.93 4.66
N ILE A 119 6.10 -1.97 3.83
CA ILE A 119 5.80 -1.88 2.40
C ILE A 119 4.59 -2.75 2.11
N PHE A 120 3.60 -2.15 1.44
CA PHE A 120 2.44 -2.85 0.92
C PHE A 120 2.63 -3.15 -0.56
N ILE A 121 2.94 -4.41 -0.86
CA ILE A 121 3.08 -4.92 -2.23
C ILE A 121 1.66 -5.20 -2.76
N SER A 122 1.01 -4.15 -3.23
CA SER A 122 -0.41 -4.15 -3.61
C SER A 122 -0.70 -3.19 -4.77
N PRO A 123 -1.44 -3.71 -5.78
CA PRO A 123 -1.71 -5.12 -5.98
C PRO A 123 -0.50 -5.86 -6.57
N ILE A 124 -0.37 -7.16 -6.31
CA ILE A 124 0.55 -8.01 -7.07
C ILE A 124 -0.07 -8.20 -8.47
N PHE A 125 0.59 -7.66 -9.49
CA PHE A 125 0.25 -7.91 -10.89
C PHE A 125 0.91 -9.22 -11.35
N PRO A 126 0.15 -10.25 -11.76
CA PRO A 126 0.73 -11.50 -12.27
C PRO A 126 1.81 -11.24 -13.34
N TYR A 127 2.98 -11.85 -13.19
CA TYR A 127 4.14 -11.76 -14.09
C TYR A 127 4.81 -10.39 -14.23
N LEU A 128 4.30 -9.34 -13.55
CA LEU A 128 4.85 -7.98 -13.62
C LEU A 128 5.40 -7.50 -12.28
N THR A 129 4.86 -7.98 -11.17
CA THR A 129 5.35 -7.62 -9.84
C THR A 129 6.51 -8.53 -9.44
N ASP A 130 7.71 -7.96 -9.39
CA ASP A 130 8.90 -8.59 -8.78
C ASP A 130 8.90 -8.31 -7.28
N TRP A 131 8.08 -9.06 -6.53
CA TRP A 131 7.96 -8.87 -5.08
C TRP A 131 9.24 -9.25 -4.33
N GLN A 132 10.02 -10.23 -4.80
CA GLN A 132 11.32 -10.59 -4.21
C GLN A 132 12.34 -9.47 -4.40
N GLY A 133 12.39 -8.87 -5.58
CA GLY A 133 13.23 -7.71 -5.86
C GLY A 133 12.86 -6.48 -5.03
N ILE A 134 11.55 -6.26 -4.76
CA ILE A 134 11.08 -5.22 -3.84
C ILE A 134 11.62 -5.46 -2.43
N ILE A 135 11.49 -6.69 -1.91
CA ILE A 135 12.03 -7.06 -0.59
C ILE A 135 13.55 -6.87 -0.56
N ALA A 136 14.27 -7.38 -1.55
CA ALA A 136 15.72 -7.27 -1.61
C ALA A 136 16.21 -5.82 -1.54
N LYS A 137 15.50 -4.89 -2.20
CA LYS A 137 15.82 -3.45 -2.21
C LYS A 137 15.45 -2.72 -0.91
N THR A 138 14.54 -3.26 -0.11
CA THR A 138 13.91 -2.49 0.97
C THR A 138 14.02 -3.12 2.36
N LYS A 139 14.36 -4.40 2.50
CA LYS A 139 14.39 -5.15 3.76
C LYS A 139 15.18 -4.50 4.91
N ASN A 140 16.21 -3.72 4.59
CA ASN A 140 17.02 -3.03 5.61
C ASN A 140 16.32 -1.80 6.22
N TYR A 141 15.18 -1.38 5.66
CA TYR A 141 14.46 -0.17 6.05
C TYR A 141 12.99 -0.43 6.39
N VAL A 142 12.58 -1.71 6.40
CA VAL A 142 11.20 -2.14 6.53
C VAL A 142 11.07 -3.12 7.68
N ASP A 143 10.12 -2.87 8.55
CA ASP A 143 9.82 -3.77 9.68
C ASP A 143 8.85 -4.88 9.28
N GLU A 144 7.95 -4.62 8.33
CA GLU A 144 6.92 -5.58 7.93
C GLU A 144 6.57 -5.44 6.44
N PHE A 145 6.33 -6.56 5.76
CA PHE A 145 5.84 -6.60 4.37
C PHE A 145 4.40 -7.06 4.33
N TRP A 146 3.57 -6.33 3.59
CA TRP A 146 2.17 -6.70 3.38
C TRP A 146 1.94 -7.00 1.92
N PHE A 147 1.15 -8.02 1.63
CA PHE A 147 0.91 -8.50 0.28
C PHE A 147 -0.59 -8.57 -0.01
N GLU A 148 -0.97 -8.10 -1.18
CA GLU A 148 -2.34 -8.23 -1.69
C GLU A 148 -2.32 -8.57 -3.17
N ASN A 149 -3.10 -9.57 -3.56
CA ASN A 149 -3.21 -9.96 -4.96
C ASN A 149 -4.11 -8.99 -5.75
N LEU A 150 -3.87 -8.89 -7.06
CA LEU A 150 -4.76 -8.14 -7.94
C LEU A 150 -6.14 -8.82 -7.97
N ASN A 151 -7.15 -8.12 -7.46
CA ASN A 151 -8.54 -8.58 -7.48
C ASN A 151 -9.27 -7.94 -8.66
N LEU A 152 -9.76 -8.77 -9.60
CA LEU A 152 -10.50 -8.32 -10.76
C LEU A 152 -12.00 -8.20 -10.47
N TYR A 153 -12.38 -7.22 -9.66
CA TYR A 153 -13.79 -6.84 -9.55
C TYR A 153 -14.39 -6.50 -10.93
N PRO A 154 -15.69 -6.71 -11.15
CA PRO A 154 -16.33 -6.46 -12.44
C PRO A 154 -15.97 -5.09 -13.05
N ASN A 155 -15.95 -4.03 -12.24
CA ASN A 155 -15.64 -2.67 -12.65
C ASN A 155 -14.17 -2.46 -13.08
N LEU A 156 -13.23 -3.23 -12.54
CA LEU A 156 -11.81 -3.13 -12.89
C LEU A 156 -11.43 -4.03 -14.06
N ARG A 157 -12.15 -5.11 -14.26
CA ARG A 157 -11.86 -6.13 -15.28
C ARG A 157 -11.67 -5.55 -16.68
N TYR A 158 -12.60 -4.73 -17.12
CA TYR A 158 -12.53 -4.08 -18.44
C TYR A 158 -11.26 -3.24 -18.57
N ASN A 159 -10.94 -2.42 -17.58
CA ASN A 159 -9.79 -1.51 -17.61
C ASN A 159 -8.47 -2.28 -17.58
N ILE A 160 -8.34 -3.33 -16.76
CA ILE A 160 -7.15 -4.17 -16.73
C ILE A 160 -6.92 -4.88 -18.06
N PHE A 161 -7.96 -5.49 -18.65
CA PHE A 161 -7.81 -6.15 -19.95
C PHE A 161 -7.61 -5.16 -21.11
N LYS A 162 -8.14 -3.94 -21.02
CA LYS A 162 -7.83 -2.86 -21.96
C LYS A 162 -6.37 -2.44 -21.86
N TRP A 163 -5.87 -2.24 -20.65
CA TRP A 163 -4.47 -1.92 -20.39
C TRP A 163 -3.54 -3.04 -20.90
N LEU A 164 -3.82 -4.29 -20.59
CA LEU A 164 -3.04 -5.43 -21.08
C LEU A 164 -3.01 -5.47 -22.61
N ARG A 165 -4.15 -5.24 -23.30
CA ARG A 165 -4.17 -5.22 -24.78
C ARG A 165 -3.25 -4.15 -25.35
N ASN A 166 -3.15 -3.02 -24.68
CA ASN A 166 -2.39 -1.89 -25.19
C ASN A 166 -0.90 -1.98 -24.88
N HIS A 167 -0.51 -2.59 -23.75
CA HIS A 167 0.85 -2.53 -23.24
C HIS A 167 1.52 -3.90 -23.06
N HIS A 168 0.72 -4.96 -22.76
CA HIS A 168 1.21 -6.31 -22.43
C HIS A 168 0.36 -7.40 -23.08
N PRO A 169 0.18 -7.38 -24.43
CA PRO A 169 -0.73 -8.31 -25.12
C PRO A 169 -0.34 -9.78 -24.92
N GLU A 170 0.93 -10.08 -24.69
CA GLU A 170 1.47 -11.42 -24.39
C GLU A 170 0.92 -12.00 -23.08
N LEU A 171 0.48 -11.17 -22.14
CA LEU A 171 -0.04 -11.61 -20.84
C LEU A 171 -1.55 -11.89 -20.84
N ILE A 172 -2.29 -11.51 -21.87
CA ILE A 172 -3.76 -11.65 -21.92
C ILE A 172 -4.21 -13.09 -21.68
N LYS A 173 -3.56 -14.06 -22.34
CA LYS A 173 -3.89 -15.47 -22.19
C LYS A 173 -3.67 -15.93 -20.74
N ARG A 174 -2.52 -15.60 -20.15
CA ARG A 174 -2.16 -15.95 -18.77
C ARG A 174 -3.11 -15.34 -17.74
N TYR A 175 -3.51 -14.07 -17.92
CA TYR A 175 -4.50 -13.42 -17.05
C TYR A 175 -5.87 -14.07 -17.15
N ARG A 176 -6.31 -14.49 -18.37
CA ARG A 176 -7.55 -15.25 -18.55
C ARG A 176 -7.51 -16.58 -17.80
N GLU A 177 -6.40 -17.30 -17.90
CA GLU A 177 -6.20 -18.56 -17.18
C GLU A 177 -6.30 -18.38 -15.68
N ILE A 178 -5.63 -17.34 -15.12
CA ILE A 178 -5.64 -17.06 -13.67
C ILE A 178 -7.04 -16.68 -13.17
N TYR A 179 -7.81 -15.90 -13.92
CA TYR A 179 -9.03 -15.29 -13.39
C TYR A 179 -10.33 -15.95 -13.84
N PHE A 180 -10.31 -16.76 -14.90
CA PHE A 180 -11.54 -17.37 -15.45
C PHE A 180 -11.48 -18.88 -15.57
N ILE A 181 -10.33 -19.48 -15.31
CA ILE A 181 -10.16 -20.94 -15.29
C ILE A 181 -9.73 -21.33 -13.88
N LYS A 182 -10.31 -22.43 -13.36
CA LYS A 182 -9.91 -22.94 -12.03
C LYS A 182 -8.43 -23.32 -12.05
N ASN A 183 -7.62 -22.68 -11.19
CA ASN A 183 -6.19 -22.93 -11.07
C ASN A 183 -5.71 -22.56 -9.66
N ASP A 184 -4.48 -22.92 -9.34
CA ASP A 184 -3.86 -22.67 -8.03
C ASP A 184 -2.84 -21.52 -8.04
N TYR A 185 -2.84 -20.66 -9.07
CA TYR A 185 -1.85 -19.58 -9.21
C TYR A 185 -1.67 -18.77 -7.93
N TRP A 186 -2.75 -18.22 -7.38
CA TRP A 186 -2.67 -17.38 -6.18
C TRP A 186 -2.30 -18.18 -4.92
N ARG A 187 -2.71 -19.45 -4.80
CA ARG A 187 -2.27 -20.31 -3.71
C ARG A 187 -0.79 -20.62 -3.79
N ASN A 188 -0.26 -20.82 -4.99
CA ASN A 188 1.17 -21.03 -5.19
C ASN A 188 1.97 -19.78 -4.84
N ILE A 189 1.55 -18.58 -5.30
CA ILE A 189 2.19 -17.32 -4.93
C ILE A 189 2.13 -17.07 -3.42
N GLU A 190 1.00 -17.33 -2.77
CA GLU A 190 0.86 -17.23 -1.31
C GLU A 190 1.87 -18.12 -0.60
N LYS A 191 1.96 -19.38 -0.99
CA LYS A 191 2.92 -20.32 -0.44
C LYS A 191 4.37 -19.89 -0.70
N GLU A 192 4.70 -19.42 -1.89
CA GLU A 192 6.03 -18.89 -2.20
C GLU A 192 6.40 -17.72 -1.28
N ILE A 193 5.47 -16.78 -1.02
CA ILE A 193 5.68 -15.66 -0.11
C ILE A 193 5.89 -16.16 1.32
N GLU A 194 5.09 -17.11 1.79
CA GLU A 194 5.23 -17.70 3.13
C GLU A 194 6.59 -18.38 3.30
N ASP A 195 6.96 -19.24 2.35
CA ASP A 195 8.22 -19.99 2.40
C ASP A 195 9.43 -19.04 2.36
N TYR A 196 9.39 -18.04 1.46
CA TYR A 196 10.42 -17.02 1.36
C TYR A 196 10.52 -16.17 2.64
N GLY A 197 9.38 -15.75 3.19
CA GLY A 197 9.32 -14.98 4.43
C GLY A 197 9.93 -15.73 5.62
N LYS A 198 9.59 -17.01 5.77
CA LYS A 198 10.15 -17.89 6.81
C LYS A 198 11.67 -18.09 6.62
N GLN A 199 12.12 -18.39 5.39
CA GLN A 199 13.54 -18.62 5.10
C GLN A 199 14.40 -17.37 5.35
N ASN A 200 13.85 -16.17 5.14
CA ASN A 200 14.55 -14.90 5.30
C ASN A 200 14.24 -14.19 6.63
N ASN A 201 13.52 -14.84 7.55
CA ASN A 201 13.12 -14.30 8.85
C ASN A 201 12.44 -12.92 8.75
N LEU A 202 11.49 -12.77 7.81
CA LEU A 202 10.76 -11.53 7.57
C LEU A 202 9.44 -11.51 8.33
N SER A 203 9.06 -10.34 8.86
CA SER A 203 7.68 -10.10 9.32
C SER A 203 6.80 -9.76 8.12
N PHE A 204 5.68 -10.46 7.95
CA PHE A 204 4.79 -10.24 6.81
C PHE A 204 3.32 -10.55 7.12
N LYS A 205 2.44 -9.97 6.30
CA LYS A 205 0.99 -10.22 6.28
C LYS A 205 0.52 -10.43 4.85
N ILE A 206 -0.37 -11.39 4.65
CA ILE A 206 -0.97 -11.68 3.34
C ILE A 206 -2.46 -11.39 3.40
N TYR A 207 -2.96 -10.58 2.47
CA TYR A 207 -4.36 -10.17 2.32
C TYR A 207 -4.91 -10.63 0.97
N PHE A 208 -4.69 -11.91 0.63
CA PHE A 208 -5.15 -12.43 -0.65
C PHE A 208 -6.65 -12.66 -0.66
N HIS A 209 -7.27 -12.14 -1.70
CA HIS A 209 -8.67 -12.40 -2.02
C HIS A 209 -8.74 -13.68 -2.86
N HIS A 210 -8.97 -14.82 -2.21
CA HIS A 210 -9.25 -16.05 -2.94
C HIS A 210 -10.62 -15.96 -3.59
N GLN A 211 -10.71 -16.25 -4.90
CA GLN A 211 -12.00 -16.31 -5.57
C GLN A 211 -12.87 -17.34 -4.85
N LYS A 212 -14.01 -16.91 -4.32
CA LYS A 212 -15.06 -17.87 -3.94
C LYS A 212 -15.41 -18.61 -5.21
N THR A 213 -15.10 -19.89 -5.27
CA THR A 213 -15.56 -20.76 -6.34
C THR A 213 -17.07 -20.57 -6.41
N LEU A 214 -17.57 -19.97 -7.50
CA LEU A 214 -19.00 -20.00 -7.76
C LEU A 214 -19.36 -21.48 -7.91
N ALA A 215 -20.03 -22.02 -6.87
CA ALA A 215 -20.59 -23.34 -6.88
C ALA A 215 -21.79 -23.40 -7.82
#